data_35f017321e0b75a16135a0f60d40d2d8
#
_entry.id   35f017321e0b75a16135a0f60d40d2d8
#
_cell.length_a   1.000
_cell.length_b   1.000
_cell.length_c   1.000
_cell.angle_alpha   90.00
_cell.angle_beta   90.00
_cell.angle_gamma   90.00
#
_symmetry.space_group_name_H-M   'P 1'
#
loop_
_entity.id
_entity.type
_entity.pdbx_description
1 polymer ?
#
loop_
_entity_poly.entity_id
_entity_poly.type
_entity_poly.pdbx_seq_one_letter_code
_entity_poly.pdbx_strand_id
1 'polypeptide(L)'
;ALAAYRGGERKHPTMRAIATSLTDQDMADIAAYYAGHSQAAPAPEKLPEPTGKVAELITKGACNSCHGANYSKGIDGSYPKLAGQNADYLYVALKSYKSENQATWGRNNGIMGGVAKQFSQAELKELAKYLASQPGEMQVVPQSRFR
;
A
#
# COMPACT_ATOMS: atom_id res chain seq x y z
N ALA A 1 -1.03 -6.61 8.12
CA ALA A 1 -1.86 -7.12 7.03
C ALA A 1 -2.64 -8.38 7.43
N LEU A 2 -2.00 -9.41 7.99
CA LEU A 2 -2.67 -10.68 8.37
C LEU A 2 -3.79 -10.45 9.38
N ALA A 3 -3.54 -9.68 10.44
CA ALA A 3 -4.57 -9.31 11.43
C ALA A 3 -5.79 -8.63 10.78
N ALA A 4 -5.57 -7.74 9.81
CA ALA A 4 -6.65 -7.06 9.10
C ALA A 4 -7.48 -8.00 8.21
N TYR A 5 -6.89 -9.07 7.67
CA TYR A 5 -7.66 -10.13 6.98
C TYR A 5 -8.47 -10.97 7.95
N ARG A 6 -7.91 -11.31 9.11
CA ARG A 6 -8.63 -12.05 10.17
C ARG A 6 -9.78 -11.23 10.73
N GLY A 7 -9.57 -9.95 11.02
CA GLY A 7 -10.58 -9.02 11.56
C GLY A 7 -11.64 -8.57 10.55
N GLY A 8 -11.35 -8.68 9.25
CA GLY A 8 -12.29 -8.30 8.17
C GLY A 8 -12.13 -6.87 7.66
N GLU A 9 -11.16 -6.09 8.17
CA GLU A 9 -10.83 -4.75 7.65
C GLU A 9 -10.25 -4.82 6.23
N ARG A 10 -9.61 -5.95 5.89
CA ARG A 10 -9.24 -6.31 4.52
C ARG A 10 -10.03 -7.55 4.12
N LYS A 11 -10.84 -7.40 3.08
CA LYS A 11 -11.71 -8.49 2.61
C LYS A 11 -11.06 -9.23 1.45
N HIS A 12 -10.80 -10.50 1.65
CA HIS A 12 -10.35 -11.46 0.65
C HIS A 12 -10.61 -12.87 1.19
N PRO A 13 -11.52 -13.64 0.59
CA PRO A 13 -11.96 -14.92 1.17
C PRO A 13 -10.82 -15.89 1.50
N THR A 14 -9.93 -16.13 0.55
CA THR A 14 -8.77 -17.02 0.76
C THR A 14 -7.85 -16.53 1.88
N MET A 15 -7.51 -15.22 1.88
CA MET A 15 -6.63 -14.67 2.91
C MET A 15 -7.29 -14.64 4.29
N ARG A 16 -8.61 -14.48 4.37
CA ARG A 16 -9.34 -14.58 5.62
C ARG A 16 -9.28 -15.99 6.17
N ALA A 17 -9.49 -17.00 5.33
CA ALA A 17 -9.39 -18.40 5.74
C ALA A 17 -7.99 -18.73 6.29
N ILE A 18 -6.94 -18.33 5.58
CA ILE A 18 -5.55 -18.51 6.02
C ILE A 18 -5.30 -17.75 7.35
N ALA A 19 -5.66 -16.49 7.41
CA ALA A 19 -5.36 -15.64 8.58
C ALA A 19 -6.15 -16.09 9.83
N THR A 20 -7.32 -16.72 9.67
CA THR A 20 -8.11 -17.26 10.78
C THR A 20 -7.44 -18.46 11.45
N SER A 21 -6.64 -19.23 10.72
CA SER A 21 -5.89 -20.36 11.27
C SER A 21 -4.59 -19.99 11.98
N LEU A 22 -4.14 -18.73 11.87
CA LEU A 22 -2.88 -18.27 12.47
C LEU A 22 -3.11 -17.66 13.85
N THR A 23 -2.21 -17.96 14.78
CA THR A 23 -2.12 -17.29 16.07
C THR A 23 -1.47 -15.89 15.90
N ASP A 24 -1.53 -15.06 16.93
CA ASP A 24 -0.84 -13.75 16.91
C ASP A 24 0.69 -13.93 16.81
N GLN A 25 1.22 -14.98 17.45
CA GLN A 25 2.64 -15.31 17.36
C GLN A 25 3.03 -15.74 15.94
N ASP A 26 2.25 -16.62 15.31
CA ASP A 26 2.51 -17.01 13.91
C ASP A 26 2.53 -15.80 12.97
N MET A 27 1.61 -14.85 13.17
CA MET A 27 1.59 -13.61 12.38
C MET A 27 2.80 -12.73 12.61
N ALA A 28 3.30 -12.66 13.85
CA ALA A 28 4.50 -11.92 14.20
C ALA A 28 5.75 -12.57 13.58
N ASP A 29 5.87 -13.89 13.67
CA ASP A 29 7.01 -14.64 13.13
C ASP A 29 7.07 -14.55 11.60
N ILE A 30 5.94 -14.69 10.92
CA ILE A 30 5.83 -14.49 9.48
C ILE A 30 6.23 -13.06 9.08
N ALA A 31 5.77 -12.06 9.83
CA ALA A 31 6.12 -10.67 9.56
C ALA A 31 7.62 -10.41 9.75
N ALA A 32 8.22 -10.93 10.81
CA ALA A 32 9.65 -10.82 11.10
C ALA A 32 10.49 -11.51 10.01
N TYR A 33 10.09 -12.70 9.58
CA TYR A 33 10.76 -13.42 8.50
C TYR A 33 10.83 -12.57 7.22
N TYR A 34 9.71 -12.05 6.75
CA TYR A 34 9.69 -11.22 5.54
C TYR A 34 10.41 -9.88 5.72
N ALA A 35 10.33 -9.26 6.89
CA ALA A 35 11.07 -8.03 7.18
C ALA A 35 12.59 -8.24 7.12
N GLY A 36 13.09 -9.40 7.59
CA GLY A 36 14.49 -9.76 7.55
C GLY A 36 15.05 -10.05 6.15
N HIS A 37 14.18 -10.25 5.15
CA HIS A 37 14.58 -10.52 3.77
C HIS A 37 14.71 -9.27 2.89
N SER A 38 14.49 -8.09 3.44
CA SER A 38 14.67 -6.84 2.70
C SER A 38 16.16 -6.54 2.54
N GLN A 39 16.70 -6.79 1.35
CA GLN A 39 18.09 -6.46 0.96
C GLN A 39 18.15 -5.23 0.03
N ALA A 40 17.07 -4.46 -0.04
CA ALA A 40 17.03 -3.27 -0.88
C ALA A 40 17.92 -2.16 -0.30
N ALA A 41 18.56 -1.41 -1.18
CA ALA A 41 19.21 -0.16 -0.80
C ALA A 41 18.18 0.79 -0.16
N PRO A 42 18.57 1.58 0.85
CA PRO A 42 17.66 2.56 1.42
C PRO A 42 17.09 3.50 0.35
N ALA A 43 15.80 3.78 0.44
CA ALA A 43 15.18 4.78 -0.41
C ALA A 43 15.79 6.17 -0.13
N PRO A 44 15.88 7.07 -1.12
CA PRO A 44 16.32 8.44 -0.90
C PRO A 44 15.47 9.11 0.18
N GLU A 45 16.09 9.95 1.01
CA GLU A 45 15.33 10.68 2.04
C GLU A 45 14.27 11.59 1.47
N LYS A 46 14.56 12.21 0.32
CA LYS A 46 13.64 13.11 -0.36
C LYS A 46 13.56 12.77 -1.84
N LEU A 47 12.36 12.75 -2.35
CA LEU A 47 12.06 12.55 -3.77
C LEU A 47 11.98 13.91 -4.49
N PRO A 48 12.17 13.93 -5.82
CA PRO A 48 11.83 15.10 -6.63
C PRO A 48 10.38 15.51 -6.40
N GLU A 49 10.14 16.81 -6.31
CA GLU A 49 8.77 17.32 -6.16
C GLU A 49 7.93 16.91 -7.38
N PRO A 50 6.72 16.41 -7.16
CA PRO A 50 5.81 16.10 -8.26
C PRO A 50 5.41 17.39 -8.98
N THR A 51 5.15 17.29 -10.28
CA THR A 51 4.76 18.44 -11.11
C THR A 51 3.37 18.27 -11.73
N GLY A 52 2.79 19.37 -12.20
CA GLY A 52 1.51 19.36 -12.89
C GLY A 52 0.37 18.75 -12.04
N LYS A 53 -0.54 18.05 -12.70
CA LYS A 53 -1.72 17.47 -12.05
C LYS A 53 -1.40 16.55 -10.88
N VAL A 54 -0.28 15.83 -10.94
CA VAL A 54 0.10 14.91 -9.86
C VAL A 54 0.43 15.68 -8.58
N ALA A 55 1.09 16.84 -8.68
CA ALA A 55 1.37 17.70 -7.53
C ALA A 55 0.07 18.16 -6.84
N GLU A 56 -0.93 18.55 -7.63
CA GLU A 56 -2.25 18.93 -7.11
C GLU A 56 -2.93 17.77 -6.37
N LEU A 57 -2.87 16.57 -6.95
CA LEU A 57 -3.47 15.37 -6.36
C LEU A 57 -2.78 14.97 -5.04
N ILE A 58 -1.45 15.01 -4.99
CA ILE A 58 -0.66 14.74 -3.78
C ILE A 58 -0.96 15.77 -2.69
N THR A 59 -1.03 17.04 -3.03
CA THR A 59 -1.39 18.11 -2.11
C THR A 59 -2.80 17.93 -1.56
N LYS A 60 -3.77 17.68 -2.46
CA LYS A 60 -5.17 17.44 -2.08
C LYS A 60 -5.34 16.25 -1.12
N GLY A 61 -4.59 15.17 -1.35
CA GLY A 61 -4.65 13.96 -0.50
C GLY A 61 -3.74 14.02 0.72
N ALA A 62 -2.87 15.03 0.84
CA ALA A 62 -1.85 15.15 1.88
C ALA A 62 -1.07 13.84 2.13
N CYS A 63 -0.75 13.10 1.06
CA CYS A 63 -0.25 11.72 1.13
C CYS A 63 1.06 11.59 1.92
N ASN A 64 1.95 12.56 1.76
CA ASN A 64 3.26 12.61 2.41
C ASN A 64 3.18 12.87 3.91
N SER A 65 2.10 13.47 4.43
CA SER A 65 1.94 13.75 5.85
C SER A 65 1.88 12.47 6.71
N CYS A 66 1.38 11.37 6.14
CA CYS A 66 1.25 10.08 6.81
C CYS A 66 2.26 9.04 6.27
N HIS A 67 2.44 8.99 4.95
CA HIS A 67 3.32 8.01 4.30
C HIS A 67 4.79 8.45 4.21
N GLY A 68 5.11 9.67 4.72
CA GLY A 68 6.45 10.25 4.73
C GLY A 68 6.84 10.90 3.40
N ALA A 69 7.83 11.77 3.44
CA ALA A 69 8.28 12.56 2.29
C ALA A 69 8.78 11.70 1.11
N ASN A 70 9.30 10.52 1.40
CA ASN A 70 9.81 9.58 0.38
C ASN A 70 8.87 8.39 0.13
N TYR A 71 7.69 8.35 0.72
CA TYR A 71 6.72 7.25 0.63
C TYR A 71 7.27 5.86 1.00
N SER A 72 8.46 5.79 1.59
CA SER A 72 9.10 4.56 2.08
C SER A 72 9.22 4.52 3.59
N LYS A 73 9.09 5.68 4.26
CA LYS A 73 9.17 5.79 5.72
C LYS A 73 7.96 6.58 6.23
N GLY A 74 6.89 5.88 6.57
CA GLY A 74 5.71 6.48 7.20
C GLY A 74 6.02 7.04 8.58
N ILE A 75 5.08 7.83 9.13
CA ILE A 75 5.23 8.44 10.46
C ILE A 75 5.28 7.40 11.58
N ASP A 76 4.70 6.22 11.36
CA ASP A 76 4.83 5.04 12.23
C ASP A 76 4.64 3.74 11.43
N GLY A 77 4.78 2.60 12.10
CA GLY A 77 4.71 1.26 11.48
C GLY A 77 3.35 0.84 10.94
N SER A 78 2.28 1.59 11.21
CA SER A 78 0.93 1.31 10.67
C SER A 78 0.74 1.83 9.24
N TYR A 79 1.54 2.82 8.83
CA TYR A 79 1.50 3.40 7.48
C TYR A 79 2.39 2.61 6.52
N PRO A 80 1.81 1.98 5.48
CA PRO A 80 2.58 1.14 4.56
C PRO A 80 3.52 1.96 3.66
N LYS A 81 4.63 1.35 3.27
CA LYS A 81 5.51 1.85 2.21
C LYS A 81 4.75 1.83 0.88
N LEU A 82 4.87 2.89 0.10
CA LEU A 82 4.17 3.07 -1.17
C LEU A 82 5.13 3.16 -2.36
N ALA A 83 6.30 3.78 -2.18
CA ALA A 83 7.28 3.98 -3.24
C ALA A 83 7.74 2.65 -3.83
N GLY A 84 7.77 2.56 -5.16
CA GLY A 84 8.18 1.36 -5.88
C GLY A 84 7.20 0.19 -5.85
N GLN A 85 6.03 0.35 -5.20
CA GLN A 85 4.99 -0.69 -5.22
C GLN A 85 4.33 -0.74 -6.62
N ASN A 86 3.89 -1.93 -7.01
CA ASN A 86 3.24 -2.14 -8.29
C ASN A 86 2.02 -1.21 -8.47
N ALA A 87 1.97 -0.51 -9.61
CA ALA A 87 0.92 0.47 -9.90
C ALA A 87 -0.49 -0.13 -9.87
N ASP A 88 -0.66 -1.33 -10.42
CA ASP A 88 -1.95 -2.00 -10.43
C ASP A 88 -2.40 -2.37 -9.01
N TYR A 89 -1.47 -2.82 -8.17
CA TYR A 89 -1.76 -3.08 -6.77
C TYR A 89 -2.16 -1.82 -6.00
N LEU A 90 -1.42 -0.72 -6.17
CA LEU A 90 -1.74 0.56 -5.55
C LEU A 90 -3.12 1.08 -5.98
N TYR A 91 -3.42 0.99 -7.28
CA TYR A 91 -4.72 1.40 -7.81
C TYR A 91 -5.87 0.57 -7.21
N VAL A 92 -5.73 -0.76 -7.21
CA VAL A 92 -6.75 -1.66 -6.62
C VAL A 92 -6.88 -1.40 -5.11
N ALA A 93 -5.77 -1.15 -4.40
CA ALA A 93 -5.79 -0.81 -2.98
C ALA A 93 -6.56 0.50 -2.72
N LEU A 94 -6.25 1.57 -3.45
CA LEU A 94 -6.94 2.85 -3.33
C LEU A 94 -8.43 2.74 -3.67
N LYS A 95 -8.77 2.03 -4.75
CA LYS A 95 -10.14 1.74 -5.12
C LYS A 95 -10.89 0.97 -4.03
N SER A 96 -10.20 0.03 -3.39
CA SER A 96 -10.78 -0.80 -2.32
C SER A 96 -11.19 0.01 -1.09
N TYR A 97 -10.51 1.11 -0.79
CA TYR A 97 -10.89 2.02 0.30
C TYR A 97 -12.14 2.86 -0.01
N LYS A 98 -12.49 3.06 -1.29
CA LYS A 98 -13.73 3.73 -1.69
C LYS A 98 -14.95 2.81 -1.60
N SER A 99 -14.74 1.50 -1.52
CA SER A 99 -15.81 0.52 -1.59
C SER A 99 -16.43 0.31 -0.24
N GLU A 100 -17.68 0.68 -0.10
CA GLU A 100 -18.47 0.42 1.10
C GLU A 100 -19.29 -0.86 0.90
N ASN A 101 -19.46 -1.61 1.97
CA ASN A 101 -20.40 -2.74 2.06
C ASN A 101 -20.20 -3.89 1.05
N GLN A 102 -19.00 -4.06 0.51
CA GLN A 102 -18.70 -5.23 -0.32
C GLN A 102 -18.45 -6.46 0.58
N ALA A 103 -19.05 -7.58 0.24
CA ALA A 103 -18.97 -8.79 1.05
C ALA A 103 -17.58 -9.46 0.98
N THR A 104 -16.98 -9.51 -0.21
CA THR A 104 -15.80 -10.33 -0.51
C THR A 104 -14.53 -9.57 -0.82
N TRP A 105 -14.59 -8.27 -1.03
CA TRP A 105 -13.45 -7.41 -1.33
C TRP A 105 -13.62 -6.04 -0.69
N GLY A 106 -12.54 -5.28 -0.59
CA GLY A 106 -12.53 -3.94 -0.01
C GLY A 106 -11.60 -3.82 1.20
N ARG A 107 -11.42 -2.59 1.64
CA ARG A 107 -10.60 -2.23 2.80
C ARG A 107 -11.37 -1.24 3.66
N ASN A 108 -11.53 -1.57 4.92
CA ASN A 108 -12.16 -0.69 5.89
C ASN A 108 -11.07 0.02 6.70
N ASN A 109 -10.82 1.27 6.37
CA ASN A 109 -9.98 2.18 7.14
C ASN A 109 -10.52 3.59 6.96
N GLY A 110 -10.96 4.22 8.05
CA GLY A 110 -11.64 5.51 8.00
C GLY A 110 -10.79 6.64 7.42
N ILE A 111 -9.49 6.67 7.73
CA ILE A 111 -8.57 7.70 7.23
C ILE A 111 -8.41 7.54 5.71
N MET A 112 -7.96 6.35 5.27
CA MET A 112 -7.75 6.10 3.84
C MET A 112 -9.04 6.09 3.02
N GLY A 113 -10.16 5.71 3.62
CA GLY A 113 -11.49 5.84 3.02
C GLY A 113 -11.85 7.30 2.75
N GLY A 114 -11.64 8.17 3.74
CA GLY A 114 -11.84 9.63 3.59
C GLY A 114 -10.94 10.24 2.52
N VAL A 115 -9.67 9.84 2.47
CA VAL A 115 -8.74 10.30 1.44
C VAL A 115 -9.15 9.80 0.05
N ALA A 116 -9.36 8.50 -0.11
CA ALA A 116 -9.64 7.90 -1.43
C ALA A 116 -10.97 8.40 -2.05
N LYS A 117 -11.96 8.70 -1.23
CA LYS A 117 -13.27 9.24 -1.69
C LYS A 117 -13.18 10.58 -2.40
N GLN A 118 -12.14 11.38 -2.13
CA GLN A 118 -11.93 12.69 -2.74
C GLN A 118 -11.53 12.61 -4.23
N PHE A 119 -11.12 11.45 -4.70
CA PHE A 119 -10.55 11.27 -6.04
C PHE A 119 -11.47 10.45 -6.95
N SER A 120 -11.48 10.78 -8.22
CA SER A 120 -12.03 9.94 -9.27
C SER A 120 -11.17 8.68 -9.48
N GLN A 121 -11.69 7.69 -10.20
CA GLN A 121 -10.90 6.49 -10.52
C GLN A 121 -9.68 6.81 -11.41
N ALA A 122 -9.80 7.78 -12.31
CA ALA A 122 -8.70 8.24 -13.16
C ALA A 122 -7.60 8.88 -12.31
N GLU A 123 -7.96 9.74 -11.36
CA GLU A 123 -7.01 10.38 -10.44
C GLU A 123 -6.31 9.35 -9.53
N LEU A 124 -7.04 8.36 -9.01
CA LEU A 124 -6.43 7.26 -8.24
C LEU A 124 -5.42 6.46 -9.09
N LYS A 125 -5.68 6.30 -10.38
CA LYS A 125 -4.77 5.61 -11.31
C LYS A 125 -3.50 6.43 -11.55
N GLU A 126 -3.62 7.75 -11.69
CA GLU A 126 -2.46 8.65 -11.81
C GLU A 126 -1.60 8.67 -10.53
N LEU A 127 -2.23 8.76 -9.36
CA LEU A 127 -1.53 8.65 -8.06
C LEU A 127 -0.79 7.29 -7.95
N ALA A 128 -1.44 6.19 -8.31
CA ALA A 128 -0.84 4.87 -8.26
C ALA A 128 0.39 4.75 -9.19
N LYS A 129 0.30 5.27 -10.41
CA LYS A 129 1.44 5.30 -11.35
C LYS A 129 2.60 6.14 -10.82
N TYR A 130 2.31 7.32 -10.28
CA TYR A 130 3.33 8.19 -9.70
C TYR A 130 4.07 7.49 -8.54
N LEU A 131 3.34 6.95 -7.58
CA LEU A 131 3.93 6.27 -6.42
C LEU A 131 4.74 5.02 -6.83
N ALA A 132 4.27 4.28 -7.83
CA ALA A 132 4.98 3.12 -8.37
C ALA A 132 6.29 3.49 -9.06
N SER A 133 6.37 4.67 -9.66
CA SER A 133 7.58 5.16 -10.33
C SER A 133 8.64 5.71 -9.37
N GLN A 134 8.29 5.90 -8.09
CA GLN A 134 9.23 6.45 -7.12
C GLN A 134 10.24 5.37 -6.68
N PRO A 135 11.52 5.74 -6.50
CA PRO A 135 12.51 4.83 -5.95
C PRO A 135 12.12 4.44 -4.52
N GLY A 136 12.02 3.16 -4.26
CA GLY A 136 11.59 2.60 -2.97
C GLY A 136 12.43 1.41 -2.56
N GLU A 137 12.21 0.93 -1.34
CA GLU A 137 12.89 -0.24 -0.80
C GLU A 137 12.24 -1.57 -1.23
N MET A 138 11.11 -1.51 -1.93
CA MET A 138 10.45 -2.71 -2.41
C MET A 138 11.11 -3.21 -3.69
N GLN A 139 11.50 -4.47 -3.69
CA GLN A 139 12.07 -5.13 -4.86
C GLN A 139 11.12 -6.23 -5.35
N VAL A 140 10.90 -6.24 -6.64
CA VAL A 140 10.26 -7.37 -7.32
C VAL A 140 11.38 -8.30 -7.75
N VAL A 141 11.34 -9.55 -7.29
CA VAL A 141 12.27 -10.58 -7.78
C VAL A 141 12.03 -10.77 -9.27
N PRO A 142 13.04 -10.56 -10.13
CA PRO A 142 12.89 -10.81 -11.55
C PRO A 142 12.46 -12.27 -11.77
N GLN A 143 11.32 -12.48 -12.37
CA GLN A 143 10.94 -13.82 -12.79
C GLN A 143 11.91 -14.26 -13.88
N SER A 144 12.62 -15.36 -13.63
CA SER A 144 13.34 -16.03 -14.69
C SER A 144 12.33 -16.36 -15.80
N ARG A 145 12.56 -15.85 -17.00
CA ARG A 145 11.75 -16.26 -18.14
C ARG A 145 11.84 -17.78 -18.23
N PHE A 146 10.74 -18.46 -18.07
CA PHE A 146 10.67 -19.86 -18.47
C PHE A 146 11.00 -19.91 -19.96
N ARG A 147 12.12 -20.52 -20.28
CA ARG A 147 12.48 -20.88 -21.66
C ARG A 147 11.76 -22.16 -22.03
#